data_3e051851fde84481b413da00a54321d5
#
_entry.id   3e051851fde84481b413da00a54321d5
#
_cell.length_a   1.000
_cell.length_b   1.000
_cell.length_c   1.000
_cell.angle_alpha   90.00
_cell.angle_beta   90.00
_cell.angle_gamma   90.00
#
_symmetry.space_group_name_H-M   'P 1'
#
loop_
_entity.id
_entity.type
_entity.pdbx_description
1 polymer ?
#
loop_
_entity_poly.entity_id
_entity_poly.type
_entity_poly.pdbx_seq_one_letter_code
_entity_poly.pdbx_strand_id
1 'polypeptide(L)'
;MKEFMKIHYNKIFKSITTDNGTEFSDFLNIIKDTKTKIYFCHPYCSGEKGTNEKHNSIIRYFIPKGTLIEKYSCKDINKIAEWMNNYPRKILNYKTPLEALQEEFNDKSILNKIYKLQEKINCL
;
A
#
# COMPACT_ATOMS: atom_id res chain seq x y z
N MET A 1 5.53 13.65 3.11
CA MET A 1 5.68 12.31 2.49
C MET A 1 7.14 11.90 2.31
N LYS A 2 7.99 12.71 1.63
CA LYS A 2 9.42 12.36 1.42
C LYS A 2 10.21 12.07 2.71
N GLU A 3 10.01 12.85 3.75
CA GLU A 3 10.72 12.70 5.05
C GLU A 3 10.29 11.44 5.81
N PHE A 4 9.00 11.12 5.82
CA PHE A 4 8.49 9.90 6.43
C PHE A 4 9.01 8.64 5.75
N MET A 5 9.00 8.64 4.43
CA MET A 5 9.52 7.51 3.65
C MET A 5 11.02 7.28 3.97
N LYS A 6 11.83 8.35 4.11
CA LYS A 6 13.25 8.21 4.46
C LYS A 6 13.49 7.61 5.85
N ILE A 7 12.71 8.00 6.85
CA ILE A 7 12.94 7.59 8.25
C ILE A 7 12.46 6.17 8.54
N HIS A 8 11.38 5.71 7.90
CA HIS A 8 10.72 4.46 8.24
C HIS A 8 10.83 3.38 7.15
N TYR A 9 11.31 3.75 5.97
CA TYR A 9 11.37 2.88 4.80
C TYR A 9 12.18 1.61 5.08
N ASN A 10 13.37 1.76 5.65
CA ASN A 10 14.27 0.64 5.94
C ASN A 10 13.72 -0.39 6.91
N LYS A 11 12.76 0.00 7.76
CA LYS A 11 12.15 -0.89 8.75
C LYS A 11 10.87 -1.56 8.23
N ILE A 12 10.11 -0.85 7.38
CA ILE A 12 8.78 -1.27 6.95
C ILE A 12 8.84 -1.96 5.58
N PHE A 13 9.57 -1.38 4.62
CA PHE A 13 9.61 -1.87 3.25
C PHE A 13 10.94 -2.55 2.95
N LYS A 14 10.98 -3.87 2.99
CA LYS A 14 12.16 -4.67 2.65
C LYS A 14 12.38 -4.71 1.14
N SER A 15 11.31 -4.79 0.38
CA SER A 15 11.31 -4.79 -1.09
C SER A 15 10.05 -4.16 -1.67
N ILE A 16 10.17 -3.64 -2.87
CA ILE A 16 9.05 -3.10 -3.65
C ILE A 16 9.13 -3.71 -5.03
N THR A 17 8.01 -4.23 -5.51
CA THR A 17 7.86 -4.71 -6.88
C THR A 17 6.96 -3.76 -7.65
N THR A 18 7.44 -3.26 -8.79
CA THR A 18 6.71 -2.30 -9.63
C THR A 18 6.72 -2.75 -11.10
N ASP A 19 5.86 -2.17 -11.91
CA ASP A 19 5.95 -2.28 -13.37
C ASP A 19 7.00 -1.30 -13.91
N ASN A 20 7.19 -1.34 -15.24
CA ASN A 20 8.13 -0.47 -15.94
C ASN A 20 7.52 0.90 -16.29
N GLY A 21 6.53 1.39 -15.52
CA GLY A 21 5.91 2.69 -15.72
C GLY A 21 6.88 3.84 -15.46
N THR A 22 6.80 4.88 -16.27
CA THR A 22 7.64 6.09 -16.13
C THR A 22 7.33 6.89 -14.87
N GLU A 23 6.13 6.72 -14.30
CA GLU A 23 5.68 7.33 -13.04
C GLU A 23 6.53 6.94 -11.84
N PHE A 24 7.27 5.82 -11.93
CA PHE A 24 8.13 5.34 -10.85
C PHE A 24 9.54 5.94 -10.86
N SER A 25 9.93 6.69 -11.90
CA SER A 25 11.28 7.28 -11.98
C SER A 25 11.58 8.26 -10.85
N ASP A 26 10.61 9.09 -10.46
CA ASP A 26 10.75 10.00 -9.31
C ASP A 26 10.81 9.25 -7.98
N PHE A 27 10.08 8.15 -7.88
CA PHE A 27 10.07 7.28 -6.72
C PHE A 27 11.41 6.59 -6.50
N LEU A 28 12.07 6.17 -7.57
CA LEU A 28 13.43 5.59 -7.53
C LEU A 28 14.43 6.56 -6.90
N ASN A 29 14.32 7.86 -7.18
CA ASN A 29 15.18 8.87 -6.57
C ASN A 29 14.98 9.02 -5.07
N ILE A 30 13.75 8.79 -4.57
CA ILE A 30 13.44 8.86 -3.14
C ILE A 30 14.05 7.67 -2.39
N ILE A 31 14.16 6.51 -3.04
CA ILE A 31 14.57 5.25 -2.41
C ILE A 31 16.07 4.99 -2.52
N LYS A 32 16.79 5.71 -3.36
CA LYS A 32 18.25 5.53 -3.57
C LYS A 32 19.07 5.48 -2.28
N ASP A 33 18.65 6.24 -1.27
CA ASP A 33 19.31 6.32 0.03
C ASP A 33 18.79 5.28 1.05
N THR A 34 17.96 4.34 0.62
CA THR A 34 17.38 3.32 1.50
C THR A 34 17.93 1.93 1.20
N LYS A 35 17.84 1.01 2.16
CA LYS A 35 18.20 -0.41 1.97
C LYS A 35 17.10 -1.22 1.28
N THR A 36 16.02 -0.58 0.86
CA THR A 36 14.88 -1.24 0.20
C THR A 36 15.27 -1.71 -1.20
N LYS A 37 15.04 -2.98 -1.48
CA LYS A 37 15.30 -3.55 -2.81
C LYS A 37 14.11 -3.28 -3.74
N ILE A 38 14.42 -2.92 -4.99
CA ILE A 38 13.40 -2.69 -6.01
C ILE A 38 13.50 -3.79 -7.05
N TYR A 39 12.35 -4.35 -7.41
CA TYR A 39 12.19 -5.34 -8.45
C TYR A 39 11.22 -4.82 -9.49
N PHE A 40 11.53 -5.05 -10.75
CA PHE A 40 10.65 -4.72 -11.88
C PHE A 40 10.01 -6.00 -12.40
N CYS A 41 8.70 -5.96 -12.62
CA CYS A 41 7.99 -7.06 -13.26
C CYS A 41 8.47 -7.23 -14.70
N HIS A 42 8.51 -8.47 -15.17
CA HIS A 42 8.79 -8.74 -16.58
C HIS A 42 7.65 -8.18 -17.46
N PRO A 43 7.97 -7.66 -18.63
CA PRO A 43 6.94 -7.24 -19.60
C PRO A 43 5.97 -8.40 -19.88
N TYR A 44 4.69 -8.08 -19.93
CA TYR A 44 3.60 -9.03 -20.21
C TYR A 44 3.38 -10.16 -19.18
N CYS A 45 4.01 -10.09 -18.01
CA CYS A 45 3.84 -11.08 -16.94
C CYS A 45 2.89 -10.55 -15.85
N SER A 46 1.59 -10.46 -16.15
CA SER A 46 0.57 -9.97 -15.21
C SER A 46 0.48 -10.78 -13.91
N GLY A 47 0.78 -12.09 -13.99
CA GLY A 47 0.78 -12.98 -12.83
C GLY A 47 1.76 -12.59 -11.72
N GLU A 48 2.82 -11.85 -12.03
CA GLU A 48 3.79 -11.36 -11.03
C GLU A 48 3.17 -10.32 -10.08
N LYS A 49 2.04 -9.72 -10.45
CA LYS A 49 1.27 -8.75 -9.66
C LYS A 49 -0.10 -9.26 -9.21
N GLY A 50 -0.29 -10.57 -9.10
CA GLY A 50 -1.59 -11.15 -8.74
C GLY A 50 -2.21 -10.56 -7.45
N THR A 51 -1.39 -10.21 -6.46
CA THR A 51 -1.85 -9.52 -5.24
C THR A 51 -2.42 -8.14 -5.55
N ASN A 52 -1.76 -7.36 -6.41
CA ASN A 52 -2.26 -6.03 -6.82
C ASN A 52 -3.56 -6.14 -7.61
N GLU A 53 -3.67 -7.12 -8.52
CA GLU A 53 -4.90 -7.36 -9.28
C GLU A 53 -6.07 -7.70 -8.35
N LYS A 54 -5.81 -8.55 -7.33
CA LYS A 54 -6.82 -8.88 -6.33
C LYS A 54 -7.25 -7.66 -5.51
N HIS A 55 -6.30 -6.83 -5.08
CA HIS A 55 -6.62 -5.58 -4.36
C HIS A 55 -7.39 -4.60 -5.26
N ASN A 56 -6.98 -4.44 -6.50
CA ASN A 56 -7.69 -3.61 -7.47
C ASN A 56 -9.12 -4.10 -7.71
N SER A 57 -9.32 -5.41 -7.78
CA SER A 57 -10.65 -6.02 -7.89
C SER A 57 -11.54 -5.67 -6.69
N ILE A 58 -10.99 -5.71 -5.48
CA ILE A 58 -11.72 -5.31 -4.26
C ILE A 58 -12.05 -3.82 -4.28
N ILE A 59 -11.10 -2.96 -4.65
CA ILE A 59 -11.34 -1.53 -4.78
C ILE A 59 -12.45 -1.26 -5.81
N ARG A 60 -12.48 -1.98 -6.92
CA ARG A 60 -13.51 -1.86 -7.96
C ARG A 60 -14.90 -2.29 -7.52
N TYR A 61 -15.02 -3.08 -6.47
CA TYR A 61 -16.29 -3.36 -5.83
C TYR A 61 -16.92 -2.11 -5.22
N PHE A 62 -16.10 -1.25 -4.60
CA PHE A 62 -16.54 0.01 -3.98
C PHE A 62 -16.55 1.19 -4.97
N ILE A 63 -15.59 1.22 -5.87
CA ILE A 63 -15.37 2.29 -6.87
C ILE A 63 -15.36 1.65 -8.26
N PRO A 64 -16.53 1.50 -8.92
CA PRO A 64 -16.62 0.88 -10.24
C PRO A 64 -15.80 1.62 -11.30
N LYS A 65 -15.39 0.91 -12.34
CA LYS A 65 -14.72 1.52 -13.51
C LYS A 65 -15.60 2.60 -14.12
N GLY A 66 -14.97 3.70 -14.58
CA GLY A 66 -15.69 4.82 -15.19
C GLY A 66 -16.31 5.80 -14.20
N THR A 67 -16.25 5.52 -12.89
CA THR A 67 -16.69 6.49 -11.89
C THR A 67 -15.58 7.51 -11.64
N LEU A 68 -15.92 8.79 -11.62
CA LEU A 68 -14.99 9.85 -11.26
C LEU A 68 -14.60 9.72 -9.78
N ILE A 69 -13.32 9.61 -9.49
CA ILE A 69 -12.79 9.47 -8.12
C ILE A 69 -13.13 10.69 -7.27
N GLU A 70 -13.26 11.87 -7.88
CA GLU A 70 -13.64 13.14 -7.24
C GLU A 70 -15.01 13.11 -6.54
N LYS A 71 -15.87 12.14 -6.88
CA LYS A 71 -17.17 11.92 -6.20
C LYS A 71 -17.03 11.34 -4.80
N TYR A 72 -15.88 10.77 -4.48
CA TYR A 72 -15.61 10.14 -3.19
C TYR A 72 -14.85 11.11 -2.30
N SER A 73 -15.36 11.35 -1.11
CA SER A 73 -14.64 12.14 -0.11
C SER A 73 -13.45 11.37 0.45
N CYS A 74 -12.49 12.08 1.06
CA CYS A 74 -11.39 11.43 1.79
C CYS A 74 -11.91 10.45 2.84
N LYS A 75 -13.04 10.76 3.48
CA LYS A 75 -13.68 9.87 4.46
C LYS A 75 -14.17 8.56 3.85
N ASP A 76 -14.69 8.60 2.63
CA ASP A 76 -15.15 7.39 1.93
C ASP A 76 -13.97 6.51 1.54
N ILE A 77 -12.90 7.10 1.03
CA ILE A 77 -11.66 6.38 0.69
C ILE A 77 -11.05 5.74 1.95
N ASN A 78 -11.03 6.46 3.09
CA ASN A 78 -10.54 5.92 4.35
C ASN A 78 -11.37 4.73 4.85
N LYS A 79 -12.69 4.79 4.75
CA LYS A 79 -13.57 3.66 5.10
C LYS A 79 -13.28 2.43 4.24
N ILE A 80 -13.04 2.61 2.95
CA ILE A 80 -12.67 1.51 2.05
C ILE A 80 -11.32 0.90 2.48
N ALA A 81 -10.33 1.73 2.77
CA ALA A 81 -9.02 1.28 3.23
C ALA A 81 -9.11 0.53 4.58
N GLU A 82 -9.86 1.05 5.54
CA GLU A 82 -10.14 0.39 6.81
C GLU A 82 -10.83 -0.96 6.61
N TRP A 83 -11.84 -1.02 5.76
CA TRP A 83 -12.51 -2.27 5.44
C TRP A 83 -11.53 -3.28 4.86
N MET A 84 -10.69 -2.89 3.90
CA MET A 84 -9.68 -3.76 3.27
C MET A 84 -8.64 -4.27 4.29
N ASN A 85 -8.25 -3.44 5.25
CA ASN A 85 -7.27 -3.79 6.28
C ASN A 85 -7.84 -4.66 7.40
N ASN A 86 -9.15 -4.64 7.59
CA ASN A 86 -9.86 -5.45 8.58
C ASN A 86 -10.59 -6.66 7.97
N TYR A 87 -10.44 -6.91 6.67
CA TYR A 87 -11.05 -8.06 6.02
C TYR A 87 -10.11 -9.28 6.08
N PRO A 88 -10.54 -10.41 6.69
CA PRO A 88 -9.72 -11.61 6.82
C PRO A 88 -9.27 -12.17 5.47
N ARG A 89 -8.03 -12.60 5.37
CA ARG A 89 -7.44 -13.13 4.13
C ARG A 89 -7.03 -14.59 4.29
N LYS A 90 -7.48 -15.46 3.38
CA LYS A 90 -7.07 -16.87 3.39
C LYS A 90 -5.55 -17.05 3.33
N ILE A 91 -4.85 -16.23 2.54
CA ILE A 91 -3.39 -16.24 2.42
C ILE A 91 -2.67 -15.86 3.73
N LEU A 92 -3.35 -15.17 4.65
CA LEU A 92 -2.86 -14.81 5.97
C LEU A 92 -3.41 -15.74 7.07
N ASN A 93 -3.81 -16.98 6.72
CA ASN A 93 -4.45 -17.90 7.64
C ASN A 93 -5.69 -17.31 8.32
N TYR A 94 -6.51 -16.62 7.54
CA TYR A 94 -7.72 -15.89 7.96
C TYR A 94 -7.49 -14.73 8.93
N LYS A 95 -6.25 -14.32 9.15
CA LYS A 95 -5.96 -13.04 9.82
C LYS A 95 -6.27 -11.88 8.90
N THR A 96 -6.56 -10.75 9.52
CA THR A 96 -6.65 -9.49 8.79
C THR A 96 -5.25 -8.97 8.43
N PRO A 97 -5.09 -8.16 7.36
CA PRO A 97 -3.83 -7.49 7.08
C PRO A 97 -3.29 -6.69 8.26
N LEU A 98 -4.18 -6.07 9.04
CA LEU A 98 -3.82 -5.31 10.22
C LEU A 98 -3.23 -6.19 11.33
N GLU A 99 -3.86 -7.33 11.63
CA GLU A 99 -3.35 -8.29 12.61
C GLU A 99 -1.99 -8.85 12.20
N ALA A 100 -1.84 -9.23 10.92
CA ALA A 100 -0.58 -9.73 10.39
C ALA A 100 0.54 -8.67 10.48
N LEU A 101 0.21 -7.41 10.22
CA LEU A 101 1.16 -6.29 10.36
C LEU A 101 1.53 -6.07 11.83
N GLN A 102 0.59 -6.19 12.76
CA GLN A 102 0.84 -6.04 14.20
C GLN A 102 1.74 -7.14 14.74
N GLU A 103 1.60 -8.37 14.24
CA GLU A 103 2.47 -9.49 14.61
C GLU A 103 3.90 -9.32 14.09
N GLU A 104 4.06 -8.84 12.85
CA GLU A 104 5.40 -8.60 12.28
C GLU A 104 6.13 -7.44 12.98
N PHE A 105 5.38 -6.42 13.39
CA PHE A 105 5.91 -5.29 14.13
C PHE A 105 5.48 -5.35 15.59
N ASN A 106 6.30 -5.92 16.47
CA ASN A 106 6.08 -5.93 17.92
C ASN A 106 5.98 -4.53 18.56
N ASP A 107 6.16 -3.48 17.77
CA ASP A 107 6.18 -2.08 18.22
C ASP A 107 4.89 -1.35 17.76
N LYS A 108 3.92 -1.26 18.70
CA LYS A 108 2.66 -0.52 18.51
C LYS A 108 2.89 0.96 18.14
N SER A 109 4.05 1.53 18.45
CA SER A 109 4.38 2.93 18.16
C SER A 109 4.54 3.17 16.66
N ILE A 110 5.05 2.20 15.93
CA ILE A 110 5.23 2.26 14.47
C ILE A 110 3.86 2.22 13.79
N LEU A 111 2.96 1.36 14.25
CA LEU A 111 1.60 1.23 13.71
C LEU A 111 0.80 2.52 13.87
N ASN A 112 0.82 3.13 15.06
CA ASN A 112 0.15 4.40 15.31
C ASN A 112 0.68 5.53 14.41
N LYS A 113 1.98 5.52 14.11
CA LYS A 113 2.58 6.50 13.17
C LYS A 113 2.12 6.24 11.73
N ILE A 114 2.03 4.99 11.30
CA ILE A 114 1.52 4.62 9.97
C ILE A 114 0.07 5.08 9.82
N TYR A 115 -0.79 4.83 10.80
CA TYR A 115 -2.19 5.28 10.78
C TYR A 115 -2.35 6.79 10.70
N LYS A 116 -1.66 7.54 11.57
CA LYS A 116 -1.68 9.01 11.56
C LYS A 116 -1.21 9.61 10.24
N LEU A 117 -0.36 8.91 9.50
CA LEU A 117 0.12 9.35 8.20
C LEU A 117 -0.83 9.01 7.08
N GLN A 118 -1.47 7.86 7.15
CA GLN A 118 -2.52 7.48 6.21
C GLN A 118 -3.66 8.50 6.26
N GLU A 119 -4.08 8.94 7.44
CA GLU A 119 -5.05 10.03 7.61
C GLU A 119 -4.58 11.34 6.98
N LYS A 120 -3.31 11.72 7.16
CA LYS A 120 -2.76 12.97 6.58
C LYS A 120 -2.60 12.92 5.07
N ILE A 121 -2.22 11.77 4.50
CA ILE A 121 -2.04 11.60 3.05
C ILE A 121 -3.39 11.60 2.34
N ASN A 122 -4.40 11.01 2.94
CA ASN A 122 -5.73 10.90 2.35
C ASN A 122 -6.55 12.21 2.43
N CYS A 123 -6.06 13.22 3.16
CA CYS A 123 -6.68 14.55 3.27
C CYS A 123 -5.95 15.65 2.49
N LEU A 124 -4.89 15.30 1.77
CA LEU A 124 -4.18 16.19 0.84
C LEU A 124 -4.71 16.02 -0.59
#